data_90878f1be7725b0856cf8a020e46a369
#
_entry.id   90878f1be7725b0856cf8a020e46a369
#
_cell.length_a   1.000
_cell.length_b   1.000
_cell.length_c   1.000
_cell.angle_alpha   90.00
_cell.angle_beta   90.00
_cell.angle_gamma   90.00
#
_symmetry.space_group_name_H-M   'P 1'
#
loop_
_entity.id
_entity.type
_entity.pdbx_description
1 polymer ?
#
loop_
_entity_poly.entity_id
_entity_poly.type
_entity_poly.pdbx_seq_one_letter_code
_entity_poly.pdbx_strand_id
1 'polypeptide(L)'
;MALPQLTTAKFNVELPYSKMDIEFRPFLVKEEKALLIAMESEDQTQMVSVMRDIVNNCVETPGFDVANVPFFESEFLFLHLRSKSVGEISKLEYRHTDGINYAGEECEHVTEIDVNLEEVEIVGLDNIKDEFALTEKLNLKLKFPSIMDVTDLEDGSAGEIELLSKTIQYAFDDDEVYEAETEEEKIQFIESMNAKQLQNVSDFFTDMPRIRK
;
A
#
# COMPACT_ATOMS: atom_id res chain seq x y z
N MET A 1 18.84 -19.47 -35.61
CA MET A 1 17.69 -18.56 -35.69
C MET A 1 17.26 -18.28 -34.24
N ALA A 2 17.08 -17.03 -33.87
CA ALA A 2 16.52 -16.68 -32.56
C ALA A 2 15.00 -16.95 -32.59
N LEU A 3 14.43 -17.36 -31.44
CA LEU A 3 12.99 -17.50 -31.31
C LEU A 3 12.34 -16.11 -31.43
N PRO A 4 11.13 -16.02 -32.02
CA PRO A 4 10.41 -14.76 -32.09
C PRO A 4 9.99 -14.29 -30.70
N GLN A 5 10.01 -12.97 -30.48
CA GLN A 5 9.47 -12.38 -29.26
C GLN A 5 7.92 -12.38 -29.34
N LEU A 6 7.29 -12.75 -28.24
CA LEU A 6 5.84 -12.71 -28.11
C LEU A 6 5.42 -11.29 -27.74
N THR A 7 4.39 -10.77 -28.41
CA THR A 7 3.74 -9.51 -28.04
C THR A 7 2.68 -9.78 -26.98
N THR A 8 2.61 -8.94 -25.96
CA THR A 8 1.57 -8.96 -24.90
C THR A 8 0.48 -7.93 -25.19
N ALA A 9 -0.74 -8.21 -24.77
CA ALA A 9 -1.80 -7.20 -24.74
C ALA A 9 -1.43 -6.06 -23.78
N LYS A 10 -1.96 -4.86 -24.03
CA LYS A 10 -1.82 -3.70 -23.14
C LYS A 10 -3.18 -3.32 -22.60
N PHE A 11 -3.20 -2.85 -21.38
CA PHE A 11 -4.39 -2.42 -20.65
C PHE A 11 -4.14 -1.06 -20.03
N ASN A 12 -5.23 -0.33 -19.76
CA ASN A 12 -5.15 0.97 -19.10
C ASN A 12 -6.02 0.96 -17.83
N VAL A 13 -5.56 1.67 -16.81
CA VAL A 13 -6.31 1.94 -15.58
C VAL A 13 -6.00 3.35 -15.10
N GLU A 14 -7.00 4.08 -14.63
CA GLU A 14 -6.82 5.35 -13.95
C GLU A 14 -6.64 5.09 -12.45
N LEU A 15 -5.57 5.65 -11.86
CA LEU A 15 -5.37 5.63 -10.41
C LEU A 15 -6.36 6.59 -9.75
N PRO A 16 -7.20 6.14 -8.78
CA PRO A 16 -8.33 6.94 -8.30
C PRO A 16 -7.95 8.20 -7.50
N TYR A 17 -6.79 8.21 -6.83
CA TYR A 17 -6.31 9.36 -6.05
C TYR A 17 -5.43 10.29 -6.88
N SER A 18 -4.35 9.78 -7.46
CA SER A 18 -3.38 10.58 -8.24
C SER A 18 -3.90 11.00 -9.62
N LYS A 19 -5.03 10.42 -10.08
CA LYS A 19 -5.63 10.69 -11.40
C LYS A 19 -4.69 10.44 -12.58
N MET A 20 -3.74 9.52 -12.41
CA MET A 20 -2.82 9.11 -13.46
C MET A 20 -3.40 7.97 -14.29
N ASP A 21 -3.32 8.11 -15.61
CA ASP A 21 -3.64 7.02 -16.55
C ASP A 21 -2.41 6.13 -16.72
N ILE A 22 -2.53 4.86 -16.32
CA ILE A 22 -1.46 3.89 -16.33
C ILE A 22 -1.69 2.87 -17.43
N GLU A 23 -0.77 2.81 -18.41
CA GLU A 23 -0.68 1.72 -19.40
C GLU A 23 0.20 0.62 -18.82
N PHE A 24 -0.28 -0.64 -18.86
CA PHE A 24 0.45 -1.78 -18.36
C PHE A 24 0.23 -3.05 -19.20
N ARG A 25 1.14 -3.99 -19.07
CA ARG A 25 1.03 -5.34 -19.63
C ARG A 25 0.83 -6.39 -18.53
N PRO A 26 0.23 -7.55 -18.84
CA PRO A 26 0.14 -8.66 -17.90
C PRO A 26 1.53 -9.17 -17.46
N PHE A 27 1.54 -9.91 -16.37
CA PHE A 27 2.74 -10.64 -15.91
C PHE A 27 3.24 -11.60 -17.00
N LEU A 28 4.54 -11.71 -17.10
CA LEU A 28 5.18 -12.80 -17.80
C LEU A 28 5.54 -13.90 -16.80
N VAL A 29 5.89 -15.08 -17.28
CA VAL A 29 6.31 -16.22 -16.44
C VAL A 29 7.40 -15.86 -15.44
N LYS A 30 8.29 -14.92 -15.78
CA LYS A 30 9.39 -14.47 -14.91
C LYS A 30 8.86 -13.70 -13.68
N GLU A 31 7.84 -12.83 -13.86
CA GLU A 31 7.21 -12.09 -12.76
C GLU A 31 6.36 -13.03 -11.88
N GLU A 32 5.60 -13.92 -12.50
CA GLU A 32 4.82 -14.93 -11.77
C GLU A 32 5.71 -15.84 -10.91
N LYS A 33 6.85 -16.30 -11.46
CA LYS A 33 7.80 -17.07 -10.70
C LYS A 33 8.39 -16.30 -9.51
N ALA A 34 8.71 -15.03 -9.68
CA ALA A 34 9.21 -14.18 -8.58
C ALA A 34 8.17 -14.05 -7.47
N LEU A 35 6.89 -13.86 -7.83
CA LEU A 35 5.79 -13.78 -6.87
C LEU A 35 5.62 -15.08 -6.09
N LEU A 36 5.62 -16.24 -6.76
CA LEU A 36 5.52 -17.55 -6.12
C LEU A 36 6.64 -17.79 -5.11
N ILE A 37 7.90 -17.43 -5.47
CA ILE A 37 9.05 -17.56 -4.57
C ILE A 37 8.88 -16.66 -3.34
N ALA A 38 8.40 -15.42 -3.51
CA ALA A 38 8.16 -14.51 -2.39
C ALA A 38 7.03 -15.03 -1.48
N MET A 39 5.97 -15.62 -2.03
CA MET A 39 4.90 -16.24 -1.25
C MET A 39 5.40 -17.42 -0.41
N GLU A 40 6.32 -18.24 -0.95
CA GLU A 40 6.89 -19.38 -0.24
C GLU A 40 7.83 -18.97 0.92
N SER A 41 8.39 -17.76 0.86
CA SER A 41 9.33 -17.27 1.90
C SER A 41 8.62 -16.85 3.20
N GLU A 42 7.31 -16.60 3.16
CA GLU A 42 6.50 -16.04 4.26
C GLU A 42 7.03 -14.69 4.81
N ASP A 43 7.95 -14.05 4.06
CA ASP A 43 8.56 -12.77 4.40
C ASP A 43 7.75 -11.62 3.78
N GLN A 44 7.09 -10.84 4.62
CA GLN A 44 6.25 -9.73 4.18
C GLN A 44 7.05 -8.63 3.48
N THR A 45 8.25 -8.32 3.95
CA THR A 45 9.13 -7.31 3.34
C THR A 45 9.55 -7.74 1.94
N GLN A 46 9.92 -9.01 1.78
CA GLN A 46 10.25 -9.58 0.47
C GLN A 46 9.04 -9.54 -0.47
N MET A 47 7.83 -9.86 0.06
CA MET A 47 6.59 -9.81 -0.73
C MET A 47 6.33 -8.40 -1.27
N VAL A 48 6.41 -7.36 -0.43
CA VAL A 48 6.20 -5.97 -0.84
C VAL A 48 7.26 -5.51 -1.83
N SER A 49 8.53 -5.90 -1.64
CA SER A 49 9.62 -5.61 -2.58
C SER A 49 9.39 -6.24 -3.96
N VAL A 50 8.96 -7.51 -4.00
CA VAL A 50 8.63 -8.20 -5.26
C VAL A 50 7.41 -7.57 -5.93
N MET A 51 6.39 -7.18 -5.17
CA MET A 51 5.23 -6.45 -5.69
C MET A 51 5.64 -5.15 -6.37
N ARG A 52 6.51 -4.35 -5.73
CA ARG A 52 7.09 -3.12 -6.31
C ARG A 52 7.79 -3.38 -7.64
N ASP A 53 8.67 -4.39 -7.67
CA ASP A 53 9.45 -4.72 -8.87
C ASP A 53 8.56 -5.21 -10.01
N ILE A 54 7.51 -5.98 -9.70
CA ILE A 54 6.53 -6.45 -10.68
C ILE A 54 5.75 -5.26 -11.26
N VAL A 55 5.25 -4.35 -10.42
CA VAL A 55 4.50 -3.17 -10.88
C VAL A 55 5.37 -2.33 -11.81
N ASN A 56 6.59 -1.97 -11.40
CA ASN A 56 7.52 -1.19 -12.22
C ASN A 56 7.91 -1.88 -13.53
N ASN A 57 8.04 -3.21 -13.54
CA ASN A 57 8.36 -3.97 -14.74
C ASN A 57 7.19 -4.12 -15.72
N CYS A 58 5.97 -4.09 -15.23
CA CYS A 58 4.76 -4.30 -16.03
C CYS A 58 4.13 -3.00 -16.53
N VAL A 59 4.35 -1.89 -15.83
CA VAL A 59 3.88 -0.57 -16.26
C VAL A 59 4.74 -0.08 -17.43
N GLU A 60 4.07 0.43 -18.48
CA GLU A 60 4.70 0.95 -19.69
C GLU A 60 4.52 2.48 -19.83
N THR A 61 3.81 3.12 -18.89
CA THR A 61 3.66 4.58 -18.82
C THR A 61 5.03 5.23 -18.60
N PRO A 62 5.51 6.11 -19.51
CA PRO A 62 6.81 6.74 -19.37
C PRO A 62 6.93 7.59 -18.11
N GLY A 63 8.01 7.40 -17.36
CA GLY A 63 8.31 8.17 -16.15
C GLY A 63 7.50 7.75 -14.91
N PHE A 64 6.70 6.69 -15.01
CA PHE A 64 6.05 6.12 -13.84
C PHE A 64 7.05 5.39 -12.96
N ASP A 65 6.96 5.62 -11.65
CA ASP A 65 7.61 4.83 -10.62
C ASP A 65 6.62 4.63 -9.48
N VAL A 66 6.38 3.38 -9.12
CA VAL A 66 5.46 3.01 -8.03
C VAL A 66 5.88 3.57 -6.67
N ALA A 67 7.15 3.92 -6.49
CA ALA A 67 7.65 4.61 -5.30
C ALA A 67 7.06 6.03 -5.09
N ASN A 68 6.53 6.63 -6.15
CA ASN A 68 5.98 7.99 -6.13
C ASN A 68 4.46 8.04 -5.92
N VAL A 69 3.81 6.90 -5.77
CA VAL A 69 2.36 6.83 -5.52
C VAL A 69 2.09 6.26 -4.13
N PRO A 70 0.95 6.61 -3.52
CA PRO A 70 0.53 6.04 -2.24
C PRO A 70 0.46 4.51 -2.28
N PHE A 71 0.75 3.87 -1.15
CA PHE A 71 0.76 2.40 -1.04
C PHE A 71 -0.57 1.77 -1.48
N PHE A 72 -1.71 2.35 -1.10
CA PHE A 72 -3.03 1.85 -1.50
C PHE A 72 -3.28 1.93 -3.02
N GLU A 73 -2.67 2.89 -3.74
CA GLU A 73 -2.71 2.92 -5.21
C GLU A 73 -1.77 1.89 -5.83
N SER A 74 -0.64 1.60 -5.18
CA SER A 74 0.26 0.51 -5.58
C SER A 74 -0.42 -0.85 -5.48
N GLU A 75 -1.16 -1.09 -4.39
CA GLU A 75 -1.97 -2.29 -4.20
C GLU A 75 -3.09 -2.39 -5.25
N PHE A 76 -3.81 -1.30 -5.48
CA PHE A 76 -4.86 -1.22 -6.49
C PHE A 76 -4.34 -1.59 -7.88
N LEU A 77 -3.22 -0.98 -8.29
CA LEU A 77 -2.58 -1.26 -9.57
C LEU A 77 -2.10 -2.72 -9.66
N PHE A 78 -1.52 -3.26 -8.57
CA PHE A 78 -1.09 -4.66 -8.53
C PHE A 78 -2.27 -5.63 -8.69
N LEU A 79 -3.44 -5.36 -8.08
CA LEU A 79 -4.63 -6.19 -8.23
C LEU A 79 -5.17 -6.16 -9.66
N HIS A 80 -5.16 -5.01 -10.33
CA HIS A 80 -5.51 -4.91 -11.74
C HIS A 80 -4.51 -5.64 -12.65
N LEU A 81 -3.21 -5.54 -12.39
CA LEU A 81 -2.18 -6.33 -13.06
C LEU A 81 -2.44 -7.83 -12.91
N ARG A 82 -2.75 -8.28 -11.68
CA ARG A 82 -3.04 -9.69 -11.40
C ARG A 82 -4.30 -10.16 -12.12
N SER A 83 -5.36 -9.35 -12.14
CA SER A 83 -6.62 -9.70 -12.82
C SER A 83 -6.41 -9.99 -14.30
N LYS A 84 -5.60 -9.18 -14.97
CA LYS A 84 -5.28 -9.33 -16.40
C LYS A 84 -4.24 -10.42 -16.70
N SER A 85 -3.54 -10.90 -15.69
CA SER A 85 -2.48 -11.91 -15.84
C SER A 85 -2.95 -13.33 -15.56
N VAL A 86 -3.70 -13.54 -14.49
CA VAL A 86 -4.08 -14.87 -13.99
C VAL A 86 -5.60 -15.09 -14.09
N GLY A 87 -6.38 -14.01 -14.07
CA GLY A 87 -7.84 -14.03 -14.13
C GLY A 87 -8.48 -13.08 -13.13
N GLU A 88 -9.71 -12.69 -13.43
CA GLU A 88 -10.45 -11.67 -12.70
C GLU A 88 -10.97 -12.16 -11.35
N ILE A 89 -11.20 -13.47 -11.24
CA ILE A 89 -11.74 -14.08 -10.00
C ILE A 89 -10.62 -14.68 -9.16
N SER A 90 -10.49 -14.20 -7.93
CA SER A 90 -9.64 -14.79 -6.90
C SER A 90 -10.49 -15.55 -5.90
N LYS A 91 -10.15 -16.83 -5.66
CA LYS A 91 -10.81 -17.65 -4.64
C LYS A 91 -10.09 -17.51 -3.32
N LEU A 92 -10.80 -17.07 -2.30
CA LEU A 92 -10.30 -16.94 -0.94
C LEU A 92 -10.95 -18.01 -0.06
N GLU A 93 -10.14 -18.70 0.71
CA GLU A 93 -10.60 -19.68 1.71
C GLU A 93 -10.44 -19.08 3.10
N TYR A 94 -11.55 -18.96 3.82
CA TYR A 94 -11.56 -18.56 5.22
C TYR A 94 -11.77 -19.76 6.12
N ARG A 95 -10.84 -19.96 7.05
CA ARG A 95 -10.90 -21.01 8.09
C ARG A 95 -11.13 -20.37 9.44
N HIS A 96 -11.95 -20.98 10.26
CA HIS A 96 -12.11 -20.59 11.65
C HIS A 96 -10.89 -21.06 12.44
N THR A 97 -10.09 -20.13 12.96
CA THR A 97 -8.89 -20.47 13.76
C THR A 97 -9.23 -20.73 15.23
N ASP A 98 -10.32 -20.16 15.75
CA ASP A 98 -10.74 -20.27 17.16
C ASP A 98 -12.16 -20.80 17.32
N GLY A 99 -12.73 -21.37 16.25
CA GLY A 99 -14.09 -21.89 16.23
C GLY A 99 -14.16 -23.30 16.82
N ILE A 100 -15.03 -23.47 17.82
CA ILE A 100 -15.43 -24.79 18.32
C ILE A 100 -16.79 -25.11 17.70
N ASN A 101 -16.94 -26.31 17.13
CA ASN A 101 -18.21 -26.80 16.61
C ASN A 101 -19.19 -27.15 17.77
N TYR A 102 -20.45 -27.48 17.45
CA TYR A 102 -21.46 -27.84 18.45
C TYR A 102 -21.11 -29.08 19.25
N ALA A 103 -20.14 -29.90 18.81
CA ALA A 103 -19.65 -31.07 19.52
C ALA A 103 -18.47 -30.74 20.47
N GLY A 104 -17.97 -29.52 20.49
CA GLY A 104 -16.82 -29.09 21.29
C GLY A 104 -15.48 -29.43 20.66
N GLU A 105 -15.43 -29.69 19.36
CA GLU A 105 -14.24 -29.98 18.58
C GLU A 105 -13.84 -28.74 17.74
N GLU A 106 -12.58 -28.67 17.30
CA GLU A 106 -12.12 -27.61 16.38
C GLU A 106 -12.98 -27.58 15.11
N CYS A 107 -13.36 -26.37 14.68
CA CYS A 107 -14.18 -26.19 13.50
C CYS A 107 -13.32 -26.29 12.24
N GLU A 108 -13.48 -27.37 11.48
CA GLU A 108 -12.79 -27.57 10.20
C GLU A 108 -13.51 -26.91 9.01
N HIS A 109 -14.56 -26.13 9.28
CA HIS A 109 -15.34 -25.52 8.20
C HIS A 109 -14.50 -24.49 7.43
N VAL A 110 -14.48 -24.64 6.11
CA VAL A 110 -13.86 -23.68 5.17
C VAL A 110 -14.96 -22.98 4.40
N THR A 111 -14.93 -21.66 4.39
CA THR A 111 -15.81 -20.83 3.57
C THR A 111 -15.03 -20.35 2.35
N GLU A 112 -15.47 -20.70 1.16
CA GLU A 112 -14.91 -20.18 -0.09
C GLU A 112 -15.66 -18.92 -0.50
N ILE A 113 -14.92 -17.87 -0.87
CA ILE A 113 -15.45 -16.61 -1.37
C ILE A 113 -14.76 -16.28 -2.68
N ASP A 114 -15.54 -16.05 -3.73
CA ASP A 114 -15.04 -15.56 -5.01
C ASP A 114 -14.98 -14.03 -4.96
N VAL A 115 -13.78 -13.47 -5.18
CA VAL A 115 -13.53 -12.04 -5.23
C VAL A 115 -13.19 -11.64 -6.66
N ASN A 116 -14.03 -10.79 -7.28
CA ASN A 116 -13.72 -10.19 -8.57
C ASN A 116 -12.75 -9.01 -8.37
N LEU A 117 -11.53 -9.13 -8.86
CA LEU A 117 -10.46 -8.15 -8.67
C LEU A 117 -10.68 -6.87 -9.51
N GLU A 118 -11.54 -6.91 -10.53
CA GLU A 118 -11.88 -5.72 -11.32
C GLU A 118 -12.93 -4.82 -10.66
N GLU A 119 -13.66 -5.37 -9.68
CA GLU A 119 -14.64 -4.62 -8.89
C GLU A 119 -14.06 -4.05 -7.59
N VAL A 120 -12.75 -4.14 -7.42
CA VAL A 120 -12.07 -3.59 -6.25
C VAL A 120 -12.02 -2.08 -6.34
N GLU A 121 -12.40 -1.41 -5.28
CA GLU A 121 -12.43 0.06 -5.18
C GLU A 121 -11.54 0.54 -4.03
N ILE A 122 -11.02 1.77 -4.17
CA ILE A 122 -10.40 2.49 -3.06
C ILE A 122 -11.49 3.30 -2.37
N VAL A 123 -11.76 3.01 -1.11
CA VAL A 123 -12.71 3.76 -0.28
C VAL A 123 -11.98 4.73 0.63
N GLY A 124 -12.66 5.82 1.02
CA GLY A 124 -12.09 6.84 1.91
C GLY A 124 -11.51 8.04 1.17
N LEU A 125 -11.58 8.09 -0.16
CA LEU A 125 -11.06 9.20 -0.96
C LEU A 125 -11.82 10.52 -0.77
N ASP A 126 -13.09 10.47 -0.36
CA ASP A 126 -13.95 11.66 -0.22
C ASP A 126 -13.63 12.50 1.01
N ASN A 127 -12.97 11.93 2.01
CA ASN A 127 -12.72 12.55 3.32
C ASN A 127 -11.24 12.51 3.72
N ILE A 128 -10.36 12.78 2.78
CA ILE A 128 -8.93 12.84 3.06
C ILE A 128 -8.63 13.98 4.02
N LYS A 129 -8.05 13.63 5.16
CA LYS A 129 -7.54 14.58 6.14
C LYS A 129 -6.03 14.35 6.27
N ASP A 130 -5.26 15.26 5.72
CA ASP A 130 -3.80 15.21 5.68
C ASP A 130 -3.13 16.41 6.38
N GLU A 131 -3.95 17.27 7.01
CA GLU A 131 -3.51 18.40 7.83
C GLU A 131 -4.04 18.28 9.26
N PHE A 132 -3.14 18.41 10.23
CA PHE A 132 -3.42 18.20 11.65
C PHE A 132 -2.95 19.36 12.48
N ALA A 133 -3.86 20.00 13.22
CA ALA A 133 -3.51 21.05 14.18
C ALA A 133 -2.81 20.43 15.40
N LEU A 134 -1.56 20.84 15.63
CA LEU A 134 -0.78 20.45 16.80
C LEU A 134 -0.94 21.44 17.95
N THR A 135 -1.04 22.73 17.62
CA THR A 135 -1.33 23.82 18.57
C THR A 135 -2.31 24.82 17.92
N GLU A 136 -2.61 25.92 18.61
CA GLU A 136 -3.45 26.98 18.05
C GLU A 136 -2.85 27.64 16.78
N LYS A 137 -1.53 27.50 16.57
CA LYS A 137 -0.80 28.14 15.47
C LYS A 137 -0.11 27.15 14.57
N LEU A 138 0.41 26.04 15.11
CA LEU A 138 1.24 25.09 14.37
C LEU A 138 0.38 23.94 13.83
N ASN A 139 0.46 23.71 12.54
CA ASN A 139 -0.17 22.60 11.83
C ASN A 139 0.91 21.69 11.23
N LEU A 140 0.55 20.42 11.05
CA LEU A 140 1.38 19.39 10.43
C LEU A 140 0.72 18.91 9.15
N LYS A 141 1.46 18.86 8.05
CA LYS A 141 1.04 18.27 6.78
C LYS A 141 1.67 16.92 6.62
N LEU A 142 0.82 15.90 6.34
CA LEU A 142 1.24 14.53 6.07
C LEU A 142 1.03 14.18 4.60
N LYS A 143 1.85 13.26 4.10
CA LYS A 143 1.66 12.52 2.84
C LYS A 143 1.29 11.08 3.15
N PHE A 144 0.58 10.42 2.25
CA PHE A 144 0.38 8.98 2.36
C PHE A 144 1.70 8.23 2.18
N PRO A 145 1.95 7.16 2.96
CA PRO A 145 3.13 6.33 2.79
C PRO A 145 3.13 5.68 1.41
N SER A 146 4.31 5.61 0.81
CA SER A 146 4.56 4.88 -0.43
C SER A 146 4.93 3.42 -0.14
N ILE A 147 5.05 2.61 -1.20
CA ILE A 147 5.54 1.24 -1.07
C ILE A 147 6.97 1.19 -0.50
N MET A 148 7.79 2.22 -0.75
CA MET A 148 9.14 2.32 -0.20
C MET A 148 9.11 2.57 1.30
N ASP A 149 8.25 3.49 1.75
CA ASP A 149 8.11 3.82 3.17
C ASP A 149 7.70 2.58 4.00
N VAL A 150 6.95 1.65 3.39
CA VAL A 150 6.54 0.38 4.03
C VAL A 150 7.64 -0.68 3.99
N THR A 151 8.40 -0.78 2.88
CA THR A 151 9.50 -1.77 2.75
C THR A 151 10.71 -1.44 3.60
N ASP A 152 10.96 -0.17 3.86
CA ASP A 152 12.10 0.29 4.65
C ASP A 152 11.88 0.15 6.17
N LEU A 153 10.67 -0.25 6.61
CA LEU A 153 10.42 -0.54 8.01
C LEU A 153 11.13 -1.85 8.38
N GLU A 154 12.13 -1.75 9.25
CA GLU A 154 12.82 -2.92 9.77
C GLU A 154 11.88 -3.75 10.65
N ASP A 155 11.74 -5.05 10.32
CA ASP A 155 11.15 -6.12 11.14
C ASP A 155 10.01 -5.69 12.10
N GLY A 156 8.82 -5.35 11.60
CA GLY A 156 7.53 -5.40 12.33
C GLY A 156 7.43 -4.73 13.71
N SER A 157 8.55 -4.27 14.26
CA SER A 157 8.67 -3.55 15.53
C SER A 157 9.10 -2.09 15.33
N ALA A 158 9.47 -1.70 14.14
CA ALA A 158 9.73 -0.31 13.81
C ALA A 158 8.40 0.43 13.94
N GLY A 159 8.31 1.15 15.02
CA GLY A 159 7.05 1.54 15.56
C GLY A 159 6.32 2.53 14.66
N GLU A 160 5.09 2.73 15.00
CA GLU A 160 4.22 3.80 14.51
C GLU A 160 4.97 5.15 14.31
N ILE A 161 5.95 5.45 15.14
CA ILE A 161 6.81 6.64 15.06
C ILE A 161 7.66 6.68 13.79
N GLU A 162 8.27 5.56 13.40
CA GLU A 162 9.10 5.51 12.18
C GLU A 162 8.25 5.66 10.91
N LEU A 163 7.12 4.95 10.83
CA LEU A 163 6.19 5.13 9.73
C LEU A 163 5.66 6.57 9.68
N LEU A 164 5.32 7.14 10.84
CA LEU A 164 4.85 8.51 10.93
C LEU A 164 5.93 9.50 10.46
N SER A 165 7.20 9.30 10.82
CA SER A 165 8.30 10.18 10.37
C SER A 165 8.41 10.22 8.85
N LYS A 166 8.25 9.08 8.18
CA LYS A 166 8.27 8.97 6.70
C LYS A 166 7.09 9.68 6.03
N THR A 167 5.97 9.85 6.75
CA THR A 167 4.78 10.53 6.22
C THR A 167 4.79 12.05 6.43
N ILE A 168 5.62 12.60 7.32
CA ILE A 168 5.72 14.05 7.53
C ILE A 168 6.28 14.73 6.28
N GLN A 169 5.50 15.65 5.71
CA GLN A 169 5.96 16.53 4.65
C GLN A 169 6.60 17.79 5.24
N TYR A 170 5.82 18.58 5.98
CA TYR A 170 6.26 19.80 6.63
C TYR A 170 5.32 20.18 7.77
N ALA A 171 5.80 20.99 8.70
CA ALA A 171 4.96 21.72 9.62
C ALA A 171 4.82 23.18 9.14
N PHE A 172 3.72 23.85 9.49
CA PHE A 172 3.49 25.23 9.06
C PHE A 172 2.65 26.01 10.07
N ASP A 173 2.86 27.30 10.08
CA ASP A 173 2.02 28.25 10.78
C ASP A 173 1.58 29.39 9.82
N ASP A 174 1.02 30.49 10.37
CA ASP A 174 0.53 31.60 9.56
C ASP A 174 1.67 32.37 8.82
N ASP A 175 2.91 32.25 9.28
CA ASP A 175 4.04 33.02 8.83
C ASP A 175 5.07 32.20 8.03
N GLU A 176 5.32 30.94 8.40
CA GLU A 176 6.42 30.12 7.89
C GLU A 176 6.04 28.65 7.67
N VAL A 177 6.82 27.98 6.78
CA VAL A 177 6.80 26.53 6.54
C VAL A 177 8.12 25.94 7.03
N TYR A 178 8.03 24.89 7.83
CA TYR A 178 9.16 24.22 8.47
C TYR A 178 9.34 22.83 7.87
N GLU A 179 10.41 22.63 7.14
CA GLU A 179 10.78 21.33 6.56
C GLU A 179 11.95 20.73 7.36
N ALA A 180 11.84 19.46 7.72
CA ALA A 180 12.96 18.76 8.33
C ALA A 180 13.97 18.34 7.26
N GLU A 181 15.26 18.52 7.54
CA GLU A 181 16.35 18.14 6.63
C GLU A 181 16.69 16.65 6.76
N THR A 182 16.42 16.04 7.92
CA THR A 182 16.76 14.64 8.22
C THR A 182 15.57 13.88 8.81
N GLU A 183 15.65 12.56 8.76
CA GLU A 183 14.64 11.68 9.39
C GLU A 183 14.72 11.75 10.92
N GLU A 184 15.93 11.89 11.45
CA GLU A 184 16.16 12.06 12.90
C GLU A 184 15.46 13.32 13.44
N GLU A 185 15.45 14.42 12.69
CA GLU A 185 14.71 15.63 13.07
C GLU A 185 13.21 15.40 13.12
N LYS A 186 12.66 14.62 12.18
CA LYS A 186 11.24 14.24 12.17
C LYS A 186 10.89 13.37 13.38
N ILE A 187 11.74 12.40 13.71
CA ILE A 187 11.56 11.55 14.89
C ILE A 187 11.61 12.39 16.17
N GLN A 188 12.59 13.27 16.33
CA GLN A 188 12.67 14.18 17.49
C GLN A 188 11.46 15.11 17.59
N PHE A 189 10.94 15.57 16.45
CA PHE A 189 9.73 16.37 16.43
C PHE A 189 8.51 15.58 16.92
N ILE A 190 8.34 14.32 16.47
CA ILE A 190 7.29 13.42 16.95
C ILE A 190 7.42 13.14 18.44
N GLU A 191 8.63 12.86 18.93
CA GLU A 191 8.90 12.61 20.34
C GLU A 191 8.64 13.84 21.23
N SER A 192 8.63 15.04 20.67
CA SER A 192 8.27 16.28 21.37
C SER A 192 6.76 16.48 21.55
N MET A 193 5.93 15.69 20.86
CA MET A 193 4.48 15.76 20.93
C MET A 193 3.98 15.20 22.26
N ASN A 194 2.90 15.79 22.78
CA ASN A 194 2.16 15.15 23.87
C ASN A 194 1.25 14.03 23.35
N ALA A 195 0.77 13.17 24.26
CA ALA A 195 -0.04 12.00 23.88
C ALA A 195 -1.30 12.34 23.06
N LYS A 196 -1.93 13.50 23.31
CA LYS A 196 -3.12 13.93 22.58
C LYS A 196 -2.77 14.38 21.16
N GLN A 197 -1.65 15.06 20.97
CA GLN A 197 -1.16 15.46 19.66
C GLN A 197 -0.78 14.24 18.83
N LEU A 198 -0.02 13.31 19.44
CA LEU A 198 0.34 12.06 18.77
C LEU A 198 -0.89 11.27 18.35
N GLN A 199 -1.87 11.10 19.23
CA GLN A 199 -3.12 10.38 18.90
C GLN A 199 -3.87 11.05 17.73
N ASN A 200 -3.99 12.38 17.73
CA ASN A 200 -4.66 13.11 16.66
C ASN A 200 -3.95 12.92 15.29
N VAL A 201 -2.63 12.79 15.29
CA VAL A 201 -1.85 12.54 14.08
C VAL A 201 -1.92 11.06 13.68
N SER A 202 -1.89 10.13 14.64
CA SER A 202 -2.04 8.68 14.39
C SER A 202 -3.40 8.30 13.82
N ASP A 203 -4.44 9.08 14.08
CA ASP A 203 -5.76 8.90 13.48
C ASP A 203 -5.69 8.98 11.93
N PHE A 204 -4.65 9.63 11.36
CA PHE A 204 -4.37 9.64 9.93
C PHE A 204 -4.28 8.23 9.33
N PHE A 205 -3.58 7.31 10.00
CA PHE A 205 -3.43 5.93 9.50
C PHE A 205 -4.74 5.13 9.58
N THR A 206 -5.60 5.45 10.55
CA THR A 206 -6.92 4.82 10.70
C THR A 206 -7.87 5.24 9.59
N ASP A 207 -7.80 6.51 9.18
CA ASP A 207 -8.68 7.14 8.20
C ASP A 207 -8.11 7.08 6.77
N MET A 208 -6.94 6.48 6.57
CA MET A 208 -6.33 6.34 5.24
C MET A 208 -7.26 5.62 4.25
N PRO A 209 -7.25 6.04 2.98
CA PRO A 209 -7.88 5.28 1.92
C PRO A 209 -7.37 3.84 1.89
N ARG A 210 -8.27 2.91 1.63
CA ARG A 210 -7.96 1.48 1.62
C ARG A 210 -8.76 0.75 0.55
N ILE A 211 -8.23 -0.37 0.13
CA ILE A 211 -8.93 -1.25 -0.81
C ILE A 211 -10.10 -1.94 -0.12
N ARG A 212 -11.23 -1.96 -0.80
CA ARG A 212 -12.44 -2.66 -0.40
C ARG A 212 -13.08 -3.33 -1.61
N LYS A 213 -13.69 -4.46 -1.35
CA LYS A 213 -14.72 -5.07 -2.18
C LYS A 213 -15.99 -5.27 -1.39
#